data_ce97ce6f29c5b1f99edc652c4b4ed933
#
_entry.id   ce97ce6f29c5b1f99edc652c4b4ed933
#
_cell.length_a   1.000
_cell.length_b   1.000
_cell.length_c   1.000
_cell.angle_alpha   90.00
_cell.angle_beta   90.00
_cell.angle_gamma   90.00
#
_symmetry.space_group_name_H-M   'P 1'
#
loop_
_entity.id
_entity.type
_entity.pdbx_description
1 polymer ?
#
loop_
_entity_poly.entity_id
_entity_poly.type
_entity_poly.pdbx_seq_one_letter_code
_entity_poly.pdbx_strand_id
1 'polypeptide(L)'
;MKLALPVHHPRHHDVVLLRPGVLLDEYSIPRLGELFVPEVWIVHPGTEDLVRFVDPRILAGYRELTTTVGMAIDTAMMQSSVQLDFLDYKRAVMSLLSRLMENPQAAVMVSDLVGSDRPFLRHCGNVSVLSLLMGLKLEFYLVRERPKLSPIMARDLSGLGVGAMLHDVGMTRLPPKVLDRWNATHDESDEEWRQHVHLGYEMVKGELDPAASAIVLHHHQRYDGTGFPCRGEGENQVCLRGSAIHVFARIVACADLFDRLRHPACAPGANEADHPSIPAVRALRLMQKRPFSDWIDPVVFLALLAVAPPYPPGTMITLSDGRRAVVVDWTPLDPCRPTVKILEAHGAGEERINLVEEPSLTVVECDGQYVGDDNFYPSFEGQFDLARVGKALTNGAYNPAKPVPAR
;
A
#
# COMPACT_ATOMS: atom_id res chain seq x y z
N MET A 1 -1.95 -1.38 -30.91
CA MET A 1 -1.49 -1.13 -29.52
C MET A 1 -0.69 -2.35 -29.07
N LYS A 2 0.46 -2.17 -28.38
CA LYS A 2 1.32 -3.28 -27.94
C LYS A 2 1.04 -3.59 -26.47
N LEU A 3 0.80 -4.86 -26.13
CA LEU A 3 0.57 -5.27 -24.75
C LEU A 3 1.83 -5.10 -23.88
N ALA A 4 1.66 -4.48 -22.71
CA ALA A 4 2.69 -4.37 -21.69
C ALA A 4 2.72 -5.59 -20.75
N LEU A 5 1.57 -6.13 -20.42
CA LEU A 5 1.38 -7.26 -19.49
C LEU A 5 0.67 -8.44 -20.16
N PRO A 6 0.84 -9.67 -19.64
CA PRO A 6 0.06 -10.80 -20.11
C PRO A 6 -1.43 -10.58 -19.79
N VAL A 7 -2.28 -10.97 -20.72
CA VAL A 7 -3.73 -11.03 -20.50
C VAL A 7 -4.09 -12.42 -20.06
N HIS A 8 -4.67 -12.56 -18.88
CA HIS A 8 -5.14 -13.82 -18.33
C HIS A 8 -6.63 -14.03 -18.57
N HIS A 9 -7.06 -15.27 -18.57
CA HIS A 9 -8.48 -15.59 -18.65
C HIS A 9 -9.19 -15.16 -17.36
N PRO A 10 -10.31 -14.40 -17.39
CA PRO A 10 -10.94 -13.86 -16.17
C PRO A 10 -11.38 -14.89 -15.14
N ARG A 11 -11.76 -16.11 -15.62
CA ARG A 11 -12.21 -17.23 -14.76
C ARG A 11 -11.13 -18.27 -14.48
N HIS A 12 -10.05 -18.29 -15.27
CA HIS A 12 -8.97 -19.29 -15.18
C HIS A 12 -7.64 -18.52 -15.21
N HIS A 13 -7.27 -17.93 -14.09
CA HIS A 13 -6.15 -16.98 -13.98
C HIS A 13 -4.77 -17.58 -14.32
N ASP A 14 -4.63 -18.89 -14.29
CA ASP A 14 -3.45 -19.66 -14.75
C ASP A 14 -3.34 -19.73 -16.28
N VAL A 15 -4.43 -19.47 -17.00
CA VAL A 15 -4.46 -19.49 -18.47
C VAL A 15 -4.11 -18.12 -19.03
N VAL A 16 -2.97 -18.02 -19.73
CA VAL A 16 -2.53 -16.81 -20.45
C VAL A 16 -3.20 -16.80 -21.84
N LEU A 17 -4.08 -15.83 -22.09
CA LEU A 17 -4.73 -15.62 -23.37
C LEU A 17 -3.79 -14.95 -24.38
N LEU A 18 -3.11 -13.89 -23.96
CA LEU A 18 -2.14 -13.15 -24.78
C LEU A 18 -0.88 -12.85 -23.96
N ARG A 19 0.28 -12.94 -24.63
CA ARG A 19 1.58 -12.65 -24.02
C ARG A 19 1.94 -11.18 -24.15
N PRO A 20 2.80 -10.63 -23.26
CA PRO A 20 3.37 -9.29 -23.44
C PRO A 20 4.02 -9.15 -24.81
N GLY A 21 3.93 -7.94 -25.39
CA GLY A 21 4.48 -7.63 -26.70
C GLY A 21 3.56 -7.95 -27.88
N VAL A 22 2.45 -8.65 -27.69
CA VAL A 22 1.44 -8.87 -28.73
C VAL A 22 0.83 -7.54 -29.16
N LEU A 23 0.67 -7.34 -30.46
CA LEU A 23 -0.03 -6.20 -31.02
C LEU A 23 -1.54 -6.47 -31.00
N LEU A 24 -2.28 -5.64 -30.31
CA LEU A 24 -3.74 -5.65 -30.34
C LEU A 24 -4.23 -4.97 -31.62
N ASP A 25 -5.11 -5.64 -32.32
CA ASP A 25 -5.75 -5.21 -33.56
C ASP A 25 -7.28 -5.19 -33.40
N GLU A 26 -7.96 -4.78 -34.45
CA GLU A 26 -9.43 -4.71 -34.50
C GLU A 26 -10.11 -6.09 -34.35
N TYR A 27 -9.35 -7.17 -34.48
CA TYR A 27 -9.85 -8.55 -34.33
C TYR A 27 -9.72 -9.07 -32.90
N SER A 28 -8.62 -8.77 -32.24
CA SER A 28 -8.30 -9.23 -30.88
C SER A 28 -9.11 -8.46 -29.80
N ILE A 29 -9.34 -7.16 -30.00
CA ILE A 29 -10.02 -6.31 -29.01
C ILE A 29 -11.47 -6.79 -28.73
N PRO A 30 -12.35 -6.99 -29.75
CA PRO A 30 -13.69 -7.48 -29.52
C PRO A 30 -13.70 -8.85 -28.83
N ARG A 31 -12.77 -9.74 -29.20
CA ARG A 31 -12.65 -11.08 -28.61
C ARG A 31 -12.29 -11.06 -27.13
N LEU A 32 -11.46 -10.12 -26.70
CA LEU A 32 -11.18 -9.92 -25.28
C LEU A 32 -12.43 -9.45 -24.54
N GLY A 33 -13.24 -8.58 -25.15
CA GLY A 33 -14.53 -8.16 -24.61
C GLY A 33 -15.54 -9.32 -24.49
N GLU A 34 -15.62 -10.21 -25.48
CA GLU A 34 -16.45 -11.42 -25.43
C GLU A 34 -16.03 -12.38 -24.29
N LEU A 35 -14.75 -12.38 -23.94
CA LEU A 35 -14.19 -13.15 -22.81
C LEU A 35 -14.32 -12.41 -21.47
N PHE A 36 -14.99 -11.25 -21.45
CA PHE A 36 -15.16 -10.41 -20.26
C PHE A 36 -13.82 -9.97 -19.64
N VAL A 37 -12.79 -9.74 -20.47
CA VAL A 37 -11.54 -9.09 -20.01
C VAL A 37 -11.84 -7.61 -19.81
N PRO A 38 -11.80 -7.06 -18.58
CA PRO A 38 -12.26 -5.71 -18.29
C PRO A 38 -11.29 -4.66 -18.81
N GLU A 39 -9.99 -4.95 -18.74
CA GLU A 39 -8.92 -4.03 -19.10
C GLU A 39 -7.67 -4.74 -19.58
N VAL A 40 -6.83 -4.05 -20.32
CA VAL A 40 -5.52 -4.52 -20.74
C VAL A 40 -4.48 -3.40 -20.62
N TRP A 41 -3.29 -3.77 -20.24
CA TRP A 41 -2.17 -2.83 -20.11
C TRP A 41 -1.40 -2.77 -21.42
N ILE A 42 -1.26 -1.56 -21.96
CA ILE A 42 -0.56 -1.32 -23.22
C ILE A 42 0.67 -0.46 -23.00
N VAL A 43 1.70 -0.69 -23.82
CA VAL A 43 2.86 0.20 -23.90
C VAL A 43 2.44 1.45 -24.65
N HIS A 44 2.49 2.60 -24.00
CA HIS A 44 2.30 3.88 -24.66
C HIS A 44 3.58 4.24 -25.44
N PRO A 45 3.49 4.71 -26.69
CA PRO A 45 4.67 5.12 -27.46
C PRO A 45 5.55 6.10 -26.66
N GLY A 46 6.86 5.84 -26.63
CA GLY A 46 7.85 6.64 -25.91
C GLY A 46 7.96 6.38 -24.42
N THR A 47 7.20 5.40 -23.88
CA THR A 47 7.24 5.02 -22.45
C THR A 47 7.81 3.60 -22.21
N GLU A 48 8.58 3.08 -23.14
CA GLU A 48 9.15 1.72 -23.08
C GLU A 48 10.05 1.50 -21.86
N ASP A 49 10.64 2.57 -21.33
CA ASP A 49 11.47 2.55 -20.12
C ASP A 49 10.64 2.28 -18.84
N LEU A 50 9.32 2.47 -18.86
CA LEU A 50 8.44 2.12 -17.74
C LEU A 50 8.32 0.59 -17.52
N VAL A 51 8.66 -0.23 -18.49
CA VAL A 51 8.62 -1.70 -18.38
C VAL A 51 9.49 -2.21 -17.21
N ARG A 52 10.53 -1.47 -16.81
CA ARG A 52 11.37 -1.83 -15.65
C ARG A 52 10.61 -1.81 -14.30
N PHE A 53 9.51 -1.06 -14.21
CA PHE A 53 8.64 -1.00 -13.03
C PHE A 53 7.55 -2.07 -13.05
N VAL A 54 7.58 -2.97 -14.04
CA VAL A 54 6.60 -4.03 -14.20
C VAL A 54 7.31 -5.38 -14.16
N ASP A 55 7.11 -6.14 -13.09
CA ASP A 55 7.60 -7.52 -12.99
C ASP A 55 6.41 -8.50 -12.96
N PRO A 56 6.17 -9.26 -14.04
CA PRO A 56 5.09 -10.23 -14.09
C PRO A 56 5.13 -11.26 -12.95
N ARG A 57 6.31 -11.55 -12.39
CA ARG A 57 6.46 -12.49 -11.27
C ARG A 57 5.91 -11.90 -9.97
N ILE A 58 6.12 -10.60 -9.74
CA ILE A 58 5.54 -9.89 -8.58
C ILE A 58 4.01 -9.88 -8.71
N LEU A 59 3.48 -9.54 -9.90
CA LEU A 59 2.05 -9.56 -10.17
C LEU A 59 1.44 -10.94 -9.97
N ALA A 60 2.13 -12.01 -10.43
CA ALA A 60 1.71 -13.38 -10.20
C ALA A 60 1.71 -13.74 -8.70
N GLY A 61 2.75 -13.31 -7.94
CA GLY A 61 2.81 -13.53 -6.50
C GLY A 61 1.72 -12.79 -5.73
N TYR A 62 1.40 -11.56 -6.13
CA TYR A 62 0.29 -10.81 -5.56
C TYR A 62 -1.05 -11.52 -5.80
N ARG A 63 -1.31 -11.99 -7.04
CA ARG A 63 -2.52 -12.76 -7.36
C ARG A 63 -2.60 -14.07 -6.60
N GLU A 64 -1.50 -14.79 -6.48
CA GLU A 64 -1.40 -16.01 -5.68
C GLU A 64 -1.81 -15.73 -4.23
N LEU A 65 -1.25 -14.69 -3.62
CA LEU A 65 -1.56 -14.28 -2.25
C LEU A 65 -3.04 -13.90 -2.10
N THR A 66 -3.57 -13.01 -2.96
CA THR A 66 -4.96 -12.55 -2.89
C THR A 66 -5.95 -13.68 -3.16
N THR A 67 -5.64 -14.62 -4.06
CA THR A 67 -6.48 -15.79 -4.32
C THR A 67 -6.50 -16.73 -3.12
N THR A 68 -5.33 -17.04 -2.54
CA THR A 68 -5.21 -17.93 -1.38
C THR A 68 -6.01 -17.40 -0.18
N VAL A 69 -5.87 -16.10 0.09
CA VAL A 69 -6.61 -15.46 1.18
C VAL A 69 -8.10 -15.30 0.84
N GLY A 70 -8.43 -14.99 -0.41
CA GLY A 70 -9.82 -14.90 -0.86
C GLY A 70 -10.60 -16.19 -0.64
N MET A 71 -10.02 -17.35 -0.98
CA MET A 71 -10.63 -18.65 -0.70
C MET A 71 -10.83 -18.90 0.79
N ALA A 72 -9.90 -18.48 1.62
CA ALA A 72 -10.00 -18.61 3.07
C ALA A 72 -11.11 -17.73 3.65
N ILE A 73 -11.20 -16.48 3.17
CA ILE A 73 -12.26 -15.54 3.56
C ILE A 73 -13.63 -16.10 3.16
N ASP A 74 -13.79 -16.61 1.92
CA ASP A 74 -15.04 -17.20 1.45
C ASP A 74 -15.43 -18.41 2.30
N THR A 75 -14.44 -19.24 2.67
CA THR A 75 -14.67 -20.37 3.58
C THR A 75 -15.06 -19.90 4.98
N ALA A 76 -14.40 -18.84 5.49
CA ALA A 76 -14.70 -18.25 6.79
C ALA A 76 -16.12 -17.67 6.85
N MET A 77 -16.62 -17.11 5.75
CA MET A 77 -18.00 -16.60 5.67
C MET A 77 -19.04 -17.73 5.69
N MET A 78 -18.69 -18.90 5.15
CA MET A 78 -19.64 -20.03 5.05
C MET A 78 -19.65 -20.94 6.28
N GLN A 79 -18.60 -20.95 7.08
CA GLN A 79 -18.41 -21.88 8.21
C GLN A 79 -18.17 -21.12 9.52
N SER A 80 -18.79 -21.62 10.59
CA SER A 80 -18.64 -21.03 11.94
C SER A 80 -17.24 -21.23 12.54
N SER A 81 -16.53 -22.29 12.14
CA SER A 81 -15.16 -22.59 12.52
C SER A 81 -14.33 -22.88 11.28
N VAL A 82 -13.35 -22.03 11.00
CA VAL A 82 -12.41 -22.23 9.89
C VAL A 82 -11.03 -22.45 10.49
N GLN A 83 -10.40 -23.56 10.13
CA GLN A 83 -8.96 -23.69 10.28
C GLN A 83 -8.30 -22.93 9.12
N LEU A 84 -7.64 -21.81 9.45
CA LEU A 84 -6.85 -21.04 8.49
C LEU A 84 -5.51 -21.78 8.29
N ASP A 85 -5.22 -22.20 7.05
CA ASP A 85 -3.93 -22.86 6.76
C ASP A 85 -2.80 -21.82 6.73
N PHE A 86 -2.22 -21.59 7.90
CA PHE A 86 -1.12 -20.64 8.08
C PHE A 86 0.11 -20.96 7.22
N LEU A 87 0.38 -22.22 6.95
CA LEU A 87 1.56 -22.62 6.15
C LEU A 87 1.41 -22.19 4.69
N ASP A 88 0.21 -22.26 4.14
CA ASP A 88 -0.07 -21.83 2.77
C ASP A 88 0.04 -20.30 2.65
N TYR A 89 -0.52 -19.55 3.60
CA TYR A 89 -0.37 -18.09 3.64
C TYR A 89 1.09 -17.68 3.78
N LYS A 90 1.82 -18.31 4.68
CA LYS A 90 3.24 -18.06 4.86
C LYS A 90 4.04 -18.33 3.59
N ARG A 91 3.74 -19.42 2.87
CA ARG A 91 4.40 -19.74 1.59
C ARG A 91 4.12 -18.66 0.52
N ALA A 92 2.86 -18.25 0.36
CA ALA A 92 2.48 -17.20 -0.59
C ALA A 92 3.18 -15.87 -0.26
N VAL A 93 3.19 -15.46 1.01
CA VAL A 93 3.89 -14.25 1.48
C VAL A 93 5.40 -14.34 1.23
N MET A 94 6.04 -15.47 1.56
CA MET A 94 7.49 -15.65 1.36
C MET A 94 7.86 -15.67 -0.12
N SER A 95 7.02 -16.27 -0.97
CA SER A 95 7.18 -16.25 -2.43
C SER A 95 7.12 -14.80 -2.96
N LEU A 96 6.13 -14.03 -2.55
CA LEU A 96 6.01 -12.61 -2.90
C LEU A 96 7.20 -11.79 -2.38
N LEU A 97 7.56 -11.95 -1.11
CA LEU A 97 8.67 -11.24 -0.48
C LEU A 97 10.00 -11.47 -1.21
N SER A 98 10.30 -12.72 -1.60
CA SER A 98 11.50 -13.04 -2.38
C SER A 98 11.55 -12.23 -3.69
N ARG A 99 10.43 -12.13 -4.40
CA ARG A 99 10.32 -11.37 -5.66
C ARG A 99 10.44 -9.87 -5.45
N LEU A 100 9.85 -9.35 -4.35
CA LEU A 100 9.98 -7.94 -3.96
C LEU A 100 11.43 -7.56 -3.62
N MET A 101 12.18 -8.49 -3.01
CA MET A 101 13.61 -8.28 -2.73
C MET A 101 14.46 -8.26 -3.99
N GLU A 102 14.11 -9.06 -5.01
CA GLU A 102 14.82 -9.07 -6.29
C GLU A 102 14.57 -7.80 -7.11
N ASN A 103 13.35 -7.24 -7.08
CA ASN A 103 12.97 -6.06 -7.85
C ASN A 103 12.03 -5.13 -7.06
N PRO A 104 12.55 -4.41 -6.04
CA PRO A 104 11.71 -3.52 -5.22
C PRO A 104 11.06 -2.39 -6.01
N GLN A 105 11.65 -1.96 -7.13
CA GLN A 105 11.10 -0.87 -7.94
C GLN A 105 9.81 -1.28 -8.67
N ALA A 106 9.72 -2.53 -9.11
CA ALA A 106 8.51 -3.03 -9.77
C ALA A 106 7.32 -3.21 -8.80
N ALA A 107 7.58 -3.25 -7.50
CA ALA A 107 6.54 -3.37 -6.49
C ALA A 107 5.70 -2.09 -6.33
N VAL A 108 6.25 -0.93 -6.68
CA VAL A 108 5.61 0.39 -6.55
C VAL A 108 4.31 0.48 -7.36
N MET A 109 4.21 -0.24 -8.47
CA MET A 109 3.04 -0.23 -9.35
C MET A 109 2.09 -1.41 -9.16
N VAL A 110 2.35 -2.30 -8.20
CA VAL A 110 1.58 -3.55 -8.06
C VAL A 110 0.10 -3.26 -7.76
N SER A 111 -0.17 -2.32 -6.87
CA SER A 111 -1.54 -1.93 -6.50
C SER A 111 -2.34 -1.37 -7.66
N ASP A 112 -1.68 -0.63 -8.57
CA ASP A 112 -2.33 0.00 -9.70
C ASP A 112 -2.48 -0.97 -10.88
N LEU A 113 -1.64 -2.01 -10.95
CA LEU A 113 -1.61 -2.99 -12.05
C LEU A 113 -2.48 -4.23 -11.81
N VAL A 114 -2.88 -4.50 -10.58
CA VAL A 114 -3.71 -5.66 -10.25
C VAL A 114 -5.07 -5.19 -9.78
N GLY A 115 -5.97 -4.97 -10.73
CA GLY A 115 -7.39 -4.79 -10.45
C GLY A 115 -7.95 -6.04 -9.76
N SER A 116 -8.77 -5.85 -8.75
CA SER A 116 -9.57 -6.90 -8.14
C SER A 116 -11.02 -6.43 -8.13
N ASP A 117 -11.91 -7.28 -8.63
CA ASP A 117 -13.36 -7.05 -8.57
C ASP A 117 -13.90 -7.06 -7.12
N ARG A 118 -13.02 -7.35 -6.15
CA ARG A 118 -13.35 -7.43 -4.71
C ARG A 118 -12.56 -6.35 -3.95
N PRO A 119 -13.16 -5.19 -3.64
CA PRO A 119 -12.48 -4.06 -2.97
C PRO A 119 -11.80 -4.47 -1.67
N PHE A 120 -12.42 -5.33 -0.88
CA PHE A 120 -11.85 -5.86 0.35
C PHE A 120 -10.52 -6.60 0.14
N LEU A 121 -10.45 -7.50 -0.85
CA LEU A 121 -9.20 -8.22 -1.14
C LEU A 121 -8.12 -7.32 -1.73
N ARG A 122 -8.51 -6.35 -2.55
CA ARG A 122 -7.62 -5.33 -3.08
C ARG A 122 -6.98 -4.55 -1.92
N HIS A 123 -7.79 -4.06 -0.98
CA HIS A 123 -7.33 -3.38 0.21
C HIS A 123 -6.33 -4.22 1.02
N CYS A 124 -6.70 -5.43 1.42
CA CYS A 124 -5.81 -6.31 2.17
C CYS A 124 -4.50 -6.62 1.43
N GLY A 125 -4.57 -6.81 0.11
CA GLY A 125 -3.40 -7.03 -0.74
C GLY A 125 -2.47 -5.82 -0.79
N ASN A 126 -3.02 -4.63 -1.00
CA ASN A 126 -2.27 -3.38 -1.03
C ASN A 126 -1.57 -3.12 0.31
N VAL A 127 -2.31 -3.25 1.42
CA VAL A 127 -1.77 -3.09 2.77
C VAL A 127 -0.64 -4.10 3.02
N SER A 128 -0.80 -5.35 2.58
CA SER A 128 0.23 -6.38 2.73
C SER A 128 1.51 -6.04 1.95
N VAL A 129 1.39 -5.66 0.67
CA VAL A 129 2.55 -5.28 -0.17
C VAL A 129 3.27 -4.07 0.40
N LEU A 130 2.54 -2.99 0.72
CA LEU A 130 3.12 -1.80 1.32
C LEU A 130 3.82 -2.11 2.64
N SER A 131 3.20 -2.92 3.50
CA SER A 131 3.79 -3.34 4.78
C SER A 131 5.09 -4.12 4.58
N LEU A 132 5.14 -5.04 3.62
CA LEU A 132 6.36 -5.78 3.30
C LEU A 132 7.48 -4.87 2.77
N LEU A 133 7.15 -3.95 1.86
CA LEU A 133 8.12 -2.97 1.34
C LEU A 133 8.66 -2.06 2.43
N MET A 134 7.78 -1.57 3.31
CA MET A 134 8.19 -0.77 4.48
C MET A 134 9.05 -1.60 5.44
N GLY A 135 8.68 -2.86 5.69
CA GLY A 135 9.44 -3.78 6.53
C GLY A 135 10.87 -3.99 6.02
N LEU A 136 11.06 -4.14 4.70
CA LEU A 136 12.39 -4.23 4.07
C LEU A 136 13.22 -2.95 4.29
N LYS A 137 12.60 -1.77 4.33
CA LYS A 137 13.30 -0.51 4.63
C LYS A 137 13.62 -0.32 6.11
N LEU A 138 12.87 -0.98 6.99
CA LEU A 138 12.94 -0.83 8.45
C LEU A 138 13.83 -1.87 9.14
N GLU A 139 14.68 -2.58 8.42
CA GLU A 139 15.50 -3.69 8.90
C GLU A 139 16.17 -3.41 10.27
N PHE A 140 16.87 -2.28 10.41
CA PHE A 140 17.54 -1.91 11.67
C PHE A 140 16.54 -1.49 12.76
N TYR A 141 15.45 -0.85 12.37
CA TYR A 141 14.39 -0.46 13.29
C TYR A 141 13.70 -1.69 13.87
N LEU A 142 13.44 -2.72 13.06
CA LEU A 142 12.86 -3.99 13.51
C LEU A 142 13.73 -4.69 14.54
N VAL A 143 15.06 -4.71 14.34
CA VAL A 143 16.00 -5.29 15.33
C VAL A 143 15.91 -4.54 16.66
N ARG A 144 15.81 -3.23 16.63
CA ARG A 144 15.69 -2.41 17.84
C ARG A 144 14.35 -2.60 18.55
N GLU A 145 13.27 -2.66 17.82
CA GLU A 145 11.91 -2.75 18.38
C GLU A 145 11.55 -4.18 18.83
N ARG A 146 12.35 -5.18 18.44
CA ARG A 146 12.19 -6.58 18.79
C ARG A 146 13.43 -7.14 19.55
N PRO A 147 13.86 -6.50 20.65
CA PRO A 147 15.16 -6.77 21.30
C PRO A 147 15.26 -8.16 21.94
N LYS A 148 14.13 -8.84 22.13
CA LYS A 148 14.09 -10.21 22.68
C LYS A 148 14.39 -11.29 21.64
N LEU A 149 14.48 -10.93 20.37
CA LEU A 149 14.77 -11.84 19.26
C LEU A 149 16.20 -11.67 18.78
N SER A 150 16.76 -12.72 18.18
CA SER A 150 18.02 -12.57 17.46
C SER A 150 17.82 -11.61 16.26
N PRO A 151 18.86 -10.91 15.78
CA PRO A 151 18.75 -10.00 14.66
C PRO A 151 18.15 -10.63 13.39
N ILE A 152 18.40 -11.91 13.14
CA ILE A 152 17.85 -12.66 12.02
C ILE A 152 16.32 -12.82 12.19
N MET A 153 15.89 -13.27 13.37
CA MET A 153 14.46 -13.45 13.67
C MET A 153 13.72 -12.12 13.78
N ALA A 154 14.38 -11.06 14.23
CA ALA A 154 13.79 -9.74 14.31
C ALA A 154 13.44 -9.15 12.94
N ARG A 155 14.17 -9.53 11.88
CA ARG A 155 13.97 -9.10 10.49
C ARG A 155 13.06 -10.04 9.69
N ASP A 156 12.62 -11.15 10.25
CA ASP A 156 11.66 -12.03 9.56
C ASP A 156 10.31 -11.31 9.38
N LEU A 157 9.95 -11.07 8.12
CA LEU A 157 8.74 -10.35 7.72
C LEU A 157 7.56 -11.30 7.42
N SER A 158 7.73 -12.60 7.58
CA SER A 158 6.67 -13.56 7.26
C SER A 158 5.39 -13.29 8.07
N GLY A 159 5.53 -13.04 9.38
CA GLY A 159 4.40 -12.67 10.24
C GLY A 159 3.80 -11.30 9.91
N LEU A 160 4.63 -10.35 9.43
CA LEU A 160 4.14 -9.04 8.97
C LEU A 160 3.22 -9.21 7.75
N GLY A 161 3.68 -9.92 6.71
CA GLY A 161 2.89 -10.08 5.50
C GLY A 161 1.59 -10.86 5.71
N VAL A 162 1.63 -11.95 6.50
CA VAL A 162 0.43 -12.72 6.83
C VAL A 162 -0.55 -11.89 7.68
N GLY A 163 -0.05 -11.22 8.73
CA GLY A 163 -0.89 -10.37 9.58
C GLY A 163 -1.49 -9.20 8.82
N ALA A 164 -0.72 -8.55 7.93
CA ALA A 164 -1.22 -7.47 7.08
C ALA A 164 -2.31 -7.94 6.11
N MET A 165 -2.16 -9.15 5.55
CA MET A 165 -3.17 -9.70 4.64
C MET A 165 -4.46 -10.08 5.34
N LEU A 166 -4.39 -10.43 6.61
CA LEU A 166 -5.54 -10.89 7.42
C LEU A 166 -6.00 -9.85 8.46
N HIS A 167 -5.46 -8.62 8.44
CA HIS A 167 -5.73 -7.64 9.49
C HIS A 167 -7.22 -7.40 9.71
N ASP A 168 -7.98 -7.38 8.64
CA ASP A 168 -9.43 -7.14 8.60
C ASP A 168 -10.28 -8.42 8.50
N VAL A 169 -9.71 -9.62 8.71
CA VAL A 169 -10.46 -10.88 8.57
C VAL A 169 -11.73 -10.92 9.43
N GLY A 170 -11.73 -10.23 10.57
CA GLY A 170 -12.89 -10.12 11.45
C GLY A 170 -14.08 -9.37 10.86
N MET A 171 -13.89 -8.56 9.81
CA MET A 171 -14.97 -7.93 9.05
C MET A 171 -15.96 -8.99 8.50
N THR A 172 -15.47 -10.18 8.19
CA THR A 172 -16.29 -11.31 7.71
C THR A 172 -17.32 -11.80 8.74
N ARG A 173 -17.19 -11.41 10.01
CA ARG A 173 -18.06 -11.78 11.12
C ARG A 173 -19.01 -10.67 11.54
N LEU A 174 -18.88 -9.49 10.97
CA LEU A 174 -19.78 -8.38 11.27
C LEU A 174 -21.14 -8.57 10.60
N PRO A 175 -22.22 -8.08 11.22
CA PRO A 175 -23.54 -8.05 10.59
C PRO A 175 -23.51 -7.22 9.29
N PRO A 176 -24.25 -7.63 8.23
CA PRO A 176 -24.28 -6.90 6.96
C PRO A 176 -24.59 -5.40 7.11
N LYS A 177 -25.52 -5.03 8.00
CA LYS A 177 -25.87 -3.63 8.26
C LYS A 177 -24.70 -2.80 8.81
N VAL A 178 -23.77 -3.41 9.54
CA VAL A 178 -22.57 -2.73 10.06
C VAL A 178 -21.60 -2.50 8.90
N LEU A 179 -21.43 -3.51 8.04
CA LEU A 179 -20.61 -3.39 6.83
C LEU A 179 -21.15 -2.33 5.87
N ASP A 180 -22.47 -2.27 5.68
CA ASP A 180 -23.10 -1.25 4.82
C ASP A 180 -22.83 0.16 5.36
N ARG A 181 -22.94 0.38 6.69
CA ARG A 181 -22.60 1.67 7.31
C ARG A 181 -21.13 2.00 7.14
N TRP A 182 -20.24 1.03 7.40
CA TRP A 182 -18.82 1.21 7.23
C TRP A 182 -18.47 1.60 5.79
N ASN A 183 -18.96 0.87 4.80
CA ASN A 183 -18.69 1.15 3.39
C ASN A 183 -19.19 2.54 2.96
N ALA A 184 -20.26 3.04 3.58
CA ALA A 184 -20.82 4.35 3.27
C ALA A 184 -20.05 5.52 3.93
N THR A 185 -19.38 5.31 5.07
CA THR A 185 -18.90 6.42 5.90
C THR A 185 -17.44 6.32 6.30
N HIS A 186 -16.86 5.11 6.34
CA HIS A 186 -15.57 4.82 7.00
C HIS A 186 -15.48 5.41 8.43
N ASP A 187 -16.60 5.40 9.17
CA ASP A 187 -16.66 5.94 10.52
C ASP A 187 -16.02 5.00 11.55
N GLU A 188 -14.77 5.29 11.91
CA GLU A 188 -14.04 4.53 12.94
C GLU A 188 -14.62 4.71 14.36
N SER A 189 -15.60 5.57 14.58
CA SER A 189 -16.26 5.71 15.88
C SER A 189 -17.38 4.69 16.11
N ASP A 190 -17.84 3.96 15.08
CA ASP A 190 -18.85 2.90 15.20
C ASP A 190 -18.32 1.73 16.05
N GLU A 191 -18.85 1.61 17.28
CA GLU A 191 -18.43 0.58 18.23
C GLU A 191 -18.75 -0.84 17.76
N GLU A 192 -19.80 -1.04 16.97
CA GLU A 192 -20.13 -2.36 16.40
C GLU A 192 -19.09 -2.73 15.34
N TRP A 193 -18.67 -1.77 14.52
CA TRP A 193 -17.61 -2.00 13.55
C TRP A 193 -16.26 -2.29 14.22
N ARG A 194 -15.92 -1.60 15.30
CA ARG A 194 -14.68 -1.84 16.07
C ARG A 194 -14.55 -3.27 16.59
N GLN A 195 -15.64 -4.04 16.68
CA GLN A 195 -15.58 -5.43 17.11
C GLN A 195 -14.82 -6.32 16.13
N HIS A 196 -14.62 -5.91 14.86
CA HIS A 196 -13.87 -6.72 13.90
C HIS A 196 -12.45 -7.09 14.38
N VAL A 197 -11.76 -6.22 15.12
CA VAL A 197 -10.41 -6.53 15.63
C VAL A 197 -10.43 -7.67 16.64
N HIS A 198 -11.44 -7.73 17.50
CA HIS A 198 -11.62 -8.81 18.47
C HIS A 198 -12.08 -10.09 17.78
N LEU A 199 -13.07 -10.00 16.90
CA LEU A 199 -13.57 -11.13 16.12
C LEU A 199 -12.46 -11.74 15.27
N GLY A 200 -11.67 -10.92 14.59
CA GLY A 200 -10.52 -11.36 13.81
C GLY A 200 -9.45 -12.01 14.68
N TYR A 201 -9.12 -11.42 15.82
CA TYR A 201 -8.15 -12.02 16.74
C TYR A 201 -8.61 -13.39 17.27
N GLU A 202 -9.89 -13.54 17.62
CA GLU A 202 -10.45 -14.83 18.05
C GLU A 202 -10.37 -15.89 16.93
N MET A 203 -10.46 -15.49 15.66
CA MET A 203 -10.32 -16.40 14.52
C MET A 203 -8.88 -16.87 14.30
N VAL A 204 -7.89 -16.05 14.64
CA VAL A 204 -6.48 -16.30 14.28
C VAL A 204 -5.59 -16.69 15.48
N LYS A 205 -6.05 -16.45 16.70
CA LYS A 205 -5.25 -16.77 17.91
C LYS A 205 -5.01 -18.27 18.02
N GLY A 206 -3.75 -18.63 18.28
CA GLY A 206 -3.33 -20.03 18.39
C GLY A 206 -3.05 -20.73 17.06
N GLU A 207 -3.51 -20.16 15.95
CA GLU A 207 -3.26 -20.65 14.60
C GLU A 207 -2.13 -19.88 13.91
N LEU A 208 -2.10 -18.54 14.08
CA LEU A 208 -1.06 -17.69 13.52
C LEU A 208 0.10 -17.47 14.49
N ASP A 209 1.24 -17.04 13.89
CA ASP A 209 2.35 -16.48 14.65
C ASP A 209 1.87 -15.35 15.58
N PRO A 210 2.36 -15.24 16.84
CA PRO A 210 1.93 -14.21 17.78
C PRO A 210 2.06 -12.78 17.26
N ALA A 211 3.07 -12.49 16.42
CA ALA A 211 3.23 -11.16 15.83
C ALA A 211 2.17 -10.87 14.75
N ALA A 212 1.78 -11.88 13.96
CA ALA A 212 0.69 -11.77 13.00
C ALA A 212 -0.66 -11.59 13.72
N SER A 213 -0.93 -12.36 14.77
CA SER A 213 -2.14 -12.20 15.60
C SER A 213 -2.21 -10.83 16.28
N ALA A 214 -1.04 -10.29 16.71
CA ALA A 214 -0.97 -8.94 17.28
C ALA A 214 -1.31 -7.85 16.25
N ILE A 215 -1.02 -8.05 14.97
CA ILE A 215 -1.45 -7.14 13.90
C ILE A 215 -2.97 -7.10 13.84
N VAL A 216 -3.62 -8.26 13.72
CA VAL A 216 -5.08 -8.37 13.60
C VAL A 216 -5.79 -7.65 14.76
N LEU A 217 -5.27 -7.79 15.98
CA LEU A 217 -5.86 -7.12 17.15
C LEU A 217 -5.56 -5.63 17.23
N HIS A 218 -4.38 -5.18 16.76
CA HIS A 218 -3.84 -3.87 17.12
C HIS A 218 -3.57 -2.93 15.92
N HIS A 219 -3.99 -3.26 14.70
CA HIS A 219 -3.74 -2.41 13.53
C HIS A 219 -4.47 -1.05 13.57
N HIS A 220 -5.49 -0.90 14.42
CA HIS A 220 -6.14 0.38 14.71
C HIS A 220 -5.62 1.09 15.98
N GLN A 221 -4.54 0.59 16.58
CA GLN A 221 -3.85 1.35 17.61
C GLN A 221 -3.15 2.55 16.99
N ARG A 222 -3.25 3.70 17.63
CA ARG A 222 -2.63 4.95 17.20
C ARG A 222 -1.41 5.27 18.07
N TYR A 223 -0.38 5.81 17.45
CA TYR A 223 0.90 6.06 18.11
C TYR A 223 0.77 7.02 19.31
N ASP A 224 -0.17 7.97 19.25
CA ASP A 224 -0.52 8.89 20.33
C ASP A 224 -1.36 8.26 21.45
N GLY A 225 -1.88 7.03 21.26
CA GLY A 225 -2.71 6.31 22.22
C GLY A 225 -4.22 6.60 22.12
N THR A 226 -4.68 7.25 21.04
CA THR A 226 -6.10 7.53 20.79
C THR A 226 -6.81 6.43 19.99
N GLY A 227 -6.09 5.32 19.67
CA GLY A 227 -6.61 4.17 18.91
C GLY A 227 -7.38 3.18 19.74
N PHE A 228 -7.70 2.03 19.13
CA PHE A 228 -8.41 0.91 19.76
C PHE A 228 -7.80 -0.44 19.32
N PRO A 229 -8.10 -1.57 20.02
CA PRO A 229 -8.88 -1.69 21.24
C PRO A 229 -8.12 -1.21 22.48
N CYS A 230 -8.84 -0.73 23.47
CA CYS A 230 -8.29 -0.39 24.78
C CYS A 230 -8.64 -1.47 25.80
N ARG A 231 -7.87 -1.59 26.87
CA ARG A 231 -8.10 -2.52 28.00
C ARG A 231 -8.76 -1.77 29.14
N GLY A 232 -9.63 -2.47 29.89
CA GLY A 232 -10.36 -1.89 31.01
C GLY A 232 -11.67 -1.22 30.57
N GLU A 233 -12.42 -0.69 31.55
CA GLU A 233 -13.74 -0.09 31.32
C GLU A 233 -13.78 1.34 31.90
N GLY A 234 -14.58 2.21 31.27
CA GLY A 234 -14.82 3.56 31.71
C GLY A 234 -13.53 4.39 31.84
N GLU A 235 -13.37 5.10 32.97
CA GLU A 235 -12.20 5.97 33.23
C GLU A 235 -10.87 5.21 33.41
N ASN A 236 -10.91 3.89 33.63
CA ASN A 236 -9.73 3.02 33.74
C ASN A 236 -9.32 2.41 32.40
N GLN A 237 -9.85 2.89 31.30
CA GLN A 237 -9.52 2.40 29.98
C GLN A 237 -8.08 2.80 29.59
N VAL A 238 -7.24 1.82 29.24
CA VAL A 238 -5.84 2.01 28.83
C VAL A 238 -5.63 1.51 27.41
N CYS A 239 -5.27 2.42 26.51
CA CYS A 239 -4.92 2.10 25.14
C CYS A 239 -3.40 1.99 24.99
N LEU A 240 -2.93 1.17 24.05
CA LEU A 240 -1.51 1.08 23.73
C LEU A 240 -1.08 2.38 23.04
N ARG A 241 0.17 2.80 23.29
CA ARG A 241 0.76 3.98 22.67
C ARG A 241 2.26 3.80 22.40
N GLY A 242 2.76 4.51 21.39
CA GLY A 242 4.18 4.53 21.07
C GLY A 242 4.73 3.11 20.84
N SER A 243 5.89 2.83 21.45
CA SER A 243 6.57 1.53 21.34
C SER A 243 5.88 0.38 22.09
N ALA A 244 4.83 0.65 22.88
CA ALA A 244 4.01 -0.41 23.46
C ALA A 244 3.15 -1.13 22.41
N ILE A 245 2.90 -0.48 21.27
CA ILE A 245 2.27 -1.10 20.09
C ILE A 245 3.34 -1.92 19.36
N HIS A 246 3.04 -3.21 19.08
CA HIS A 246 3.99 -4.04 18.32
C HIS A 246 4.36 -3.38 17.00
N VAL A 247 5.66 -3.36 16.63
CA VAL A 247 6.15 -2.64 15.47
C VAL A 247 5.45 -3.04 14.16
N PHE A 248 5.10 -4.30 14.01
CA PHE A 248 4.36 -4.79 12.84
C PHE A 248 2.94 -4.18 12.77
N ALA A 249 2.25 -4.04 13.91
CA ALA A 249 0.94 -3.38 13.94
C ALA A 249 1.06 -1.88 13.57
N ARG A 250 2.15 -1.20 14.00
CA ARG A 250 2.42 0.21 13.58
C ARG A 250 2.67 0.32 12.09
N ILE A 251 3.38 -0.65 11.48
CA ILE A 251 3.62 -0.68 10.03
C ILE A 251 2.29 -0.87 9.29
N VAL A 252 1.47 -1.84 9.71
CA VAL A 252 0.18 -2.11 9.07
C VAL A 252 -0.78 -0.94 9.24
N ALA A 253 -0.86 -0.33 10.44
CA ALA A 253 -1.69 0.86 10.68
C ALA A 253 -1.34 2.03 9.74
N CYS A 254 -0.05 2.22 9.44
CA CYS A 254 0.40 3.26 8.52
C CYS A 254 0.03 2.94 7.07
N ALA A 255 0.21 1.69 6.63
CA ALA A 255 -0.14 1.23 5.29
C ALA A 255 -1.66 1.24 5.06
N ASP A 256 -2.44 0.78 6.04
CA ASP A 256 -3.89 0.79 6.05
C ASP A 256 -4.47 2.21 5.94
N LEU A 257 -3.98 3.14 6.76
CA LEU A 257 -4.38 4.54 6.69
C LEU A 257 -4.09 5.15 5.31
N PHE A 258 -2.92 4.86 4.72
CA PHE A 258 -2.57 5.36 3.39
C PHE A 258 -3.53 4.81 2.32
N ASP A 259 -3.79 3.50 2.31
CA ASP A 259 -4.68 2.89 1.32
C ASP A 259 -6.12 3.40 1.47
N ARG A 260 -6.64 3.52 2.69
CA ARG A 260 -7.97 4.09 2.96
C ARG A 260 -8.10 5.56 2.56
N LEU A 261 -7.07 6.38 2.78
CA LEU A 261 -7.07 7.76 2.31
C LEU A 261 -7.08 7.86 0.78
N ARG A 262 -6.45 6.91 0.10
CA ARG A 262 -6.49 6.86 -1.37
C ARG A 262 -7.83 6.39 -1.93
N HIS A 263 -8.54 5.55 -1.19
CA HIS A 263 -9.82 4.96 -1.60
C HIS A 263 -10.92 5.37 -0.61
N PRO A 264 -11.47 6.60 -0.74
CA PRO A 264 -12.49 7.10 0.18
C PRO A 264 -13.75 6.23 0.13
N ALA A 265 -14.53 6.31 1.22
CA ALA A 265 -15.80 5.62 1.34
C ALA A 265 -16.73 5.92 0.16
N CYS A 266 -17.40 4.91 -0.33
CA CYS A 266 -18.34 5.00 -1.42
C CYS A 266 -19.70 4.43 -0.99
N ALA A 267 -20.78 5.14 -1.28
CA ALA A 267 -22.10 4.66 -0.91
C ALA A 267 -22.42 3.31 -1.56
N PRO A 268 -23.12 2.39 -0.89
CA PRO A 268 -23.51 1.11 -1.45
C PRO A 268 -24.23 1.27 -2.79
N GLY A 269 -23.74 0.59 -3.83
CA GLY A 269 -24.28 0.66 -5.19
C GLY A 269 -23.81 1.85 -6.03
N ALA A 270 -22.97 2.72 -5.50
CA ALA A 270 -22.27 3.73 -6.32
C ALA A 270 -21.22 3.02 -7.19
N ASN A 271 -21.04 3.54 -8.40
CA ASN A 271 -20.01 3.02 -9.31
C ASN A 271 -18.65 3.56 -8.85
N GLU A 272 -17.68 2.68 -8.59
CA GLU A 272 -16.31 3.09 -8.22
C GLU A 272 -15.69 4.05 -9.27
N ALA A 273 -16.08 3.94 -10.53
CA ALA A 273 -15.64 4.84 -11.59
C ALA A 273 -16.08 6.32 -11.36
N ASP A 274 -17.13 6.54 -10.59
CA ASP A 274 -17.63 7.87 -10.24
C ASP A 274 -16.89 8.46 -9.00
N HIS A 275 -16.09 7.63 -8.32
CA HIS A 275 -15.27 8.01 -7.17
C HIS A 275 -13.79 7.66 -7.42
N PRO A 276 -13.09 8.45 -8.25
CA PRO A 276 -11.69 8.17 -8.56
C PRO A 276 -10.84 8.19 -7.29
N SER A 277 -9.83 7.33 -7.27
CA SER A 277 -8.87 7.29 -6.17
C SER A 277 -8.20 8.66 -5.98
N ILE A 278 -7.95 9.02 -4.72
CA ILE A 278 -7.22 10.25 -4.41
C ILE A 278 -5.75 10.08 -4.82
N PRO A 279 -5.13 11.07 -5.49
CA PRO A 279 -3.71 11.03 -5.82
C PRO A 279 -2.83 10.74 -4.60
N ALA A 280 -1.81 9.89 -4.77
CA ALA A 280 -0.93 9.50 -3.67
C ALA A 280 -0.28 10.70 -2.97
N VAL A 281 0.10 11.74 -3.71
CA VAL A 281 0.64 12.98 -3.14
C VAL A 281 -0.30 13.61 -2.12
N ARG A 282 -1.61 13.66 -2.41
CA ARG A 282 -2.61 14.22 -1.49
C ARG A 282 -2.77 13.37 -0.24
N ALA A 283 -2.87 12.05 -0.38
CA ALA A 283 -2.94 11.14 0.76
C ALA A 283 -1.71 11.29 1.67
N LEU A 284 -0.50 11.27 1.10
CA LEU A 284 0.75 11.49 1.84
C LEU A 284 0.82 12.88 2.50
N ARG A 285 0.29 13.91 1.83
CA ARG A 285 0.21 15.27 2.40
C ARG A 285 -0.76 15.34 3.58
N LEU A 286 -1.90 14.65 3.50
CA LEU A 286 -2.86 14.55 4.60
C LEU A 286 -2.24 13.84 5.81
N MET A 287 -1.52 12.74 5.60
CA MET A 287 -0.85 12.00 6.67
C MET A 287 0.20 12.82 7.44
N GLN A 288 0.74 13.89 6.84
CA GLN A 288 1.65 14.82 7.52
C GLN A 288 0.93 15.87 8.37
N LYS A 289 -0.39 15.97 8.27
CA LYS A 289 -1.21 16.93 9.03
C LYS A 289 -1.89 16.25 10.21
N ARG A 290 -2.13 16.99 11.28
CA ARG A 290 -2.99 16.53 12.37
C ARG A 290 -4.43 16.29 11.88
N PRO A 291 -5.10 15.26 12.41
CA PRO A 291 -4.66 14.37 13.49
C PRO A 291 -3.75 13.22 13.01
N PHE A 292 -3.67 12.92 11.71
CA PHE A 292 -3.02 11.72 11.18
C PHE A 292 -1.54 11.62 11.56
N SER A 293 -0.81 12.75 11.57
CA SER A 293 0.62 12.76 11.95
C SER A 293 0.86 12.32 13.39
N ASP A 294 -0.11 12.49 14.27
CA ASP A 294 -0.01 12.06 15.67
C ASP A 294 -0.34 10.56 15.83
N TRP A 295 -1.09 9.98 14.88
CA TRP A 295 -1.51 8.58 14.90
C TRP A 295 -0.44 7.59 14.44
N ILE A 296 0.55 8.09 13.68
CA ILE A 296 1.53 7.27 12.96
C ILE A 296 2.88 7.33 13.67
N ASP A 297 3.57 6.19 13.72
CA ASP A 297 4.98 6.16 14.10
C ASP A 297 5.81 6.93 13.07
N PRO A 298 6.52 8.01 13.48
CA PRO A 298 7.29 8.84 12.54
C PRO A 298 8.33 8.06 11.73
N VAL A 299 8.96 7.04 12.33
CA VAL A 299 9.96 6.21 11.63
C VAL A 299 9.29 5.34 10.58
N VAL A 300 8.12 4.79 10.91
CA VAL A 300 7.32 3.99 9.96
C VAL A 300 6.81 4.85 8.81
N PHE A 301 6.37 6.09 9.08
CA PHE A 301 5.96 7.02 8.03
C PHE A 301 7.09 7.35 7.05
N LEU A 302 8.31 7.49 7.55
CA LEU A 302 9.47 7.70 6.69
C LEU A 302 9.72 6.50 5.76
N ALA A 303 9.48 5.28 6.24
CA ALA A 303 9.58 4.10 5.39
C ALA A 303 8.47 4.08 4.33
N LEU A 304 7.24 4.53 4.64
CA LEU A 304 6.18 4.69 3.65
C LEU A 304 6.61 5.67 2.55
N LEU A 305 7.14 6.85 2.90
CA LEU A 305 7.63 7.83 1.92
C LEU A 305 8.75 7.28 1.04
N ALA A 306 9.52 6.32 1.54
CA ALA A 306 10.60 5.69 0.77
C ALA A 306 10.11 4.59 -0.21
N VAL A 307 8.87 4.15 -0.12
CA VAL A 307 8.32 3.06 -0.95
C VAL A 307 7.05 3.43 -1.71
N ALA A 308 6.35 4.49 -1.31
CA ALA A 308 5.14 4.99 -1.95
C ALA A 308 5.43 6.37 -2.58
N PRO A 309 5.73 6.43 -3.88
CA PRO A 309 5.99 7.71 -4.55
C PRO A 309 4.72 8.56 -4.59
N PRO A 310 4.82 9.90 -4.34
CA PRO A 310 3.71 10.83 -4.52
C PRO A 310 3.15 10.84 -5.95
N TYR A 311 4.02 10.64 -6.93
CA TYR A 311 3.71 10.51 -8.35
C TYR A 311 4.33 9.21 -8.86
N PRO A 312 3.60 8.10 -8.87
CA PRO A 312 4.11 6.82 -9.35
C PRO A 312 4.56 6.88 -10.81
N PRO A 313 5.59 6.12 -11.21
CA PRO A 313 5.95 5.98 -12.62
C PRO A 313 4.73 5.55 -13.46
N GLY A 314 4.53 6.16 -14.63
CA GLY A 314 3.36 5.95 -15.48
C GLY A 314 2.23 6.96 -15.24
N THR A 315 2.22 7.68 -14.13
CA THR A 315 1.20 8.71 -13.84
C THR A 315 1.27 9.87 -14.85
N MET A 316 0.10 10.28 -15.32
CA MET A 316 -0.07 11.43 -16.18
C MET A 316 -0.15 12.69 -15.33
N ILE A 317 0.67 13.69 -15.65
CA ILE A 317 0.73 14.95 -14.89
C ILE A 317 0.69 16.17 -15.83
N THR A 318 0.29 17.30 -15.27
CA THR A 318 0.45 18.63 -15.90
C THR A 318 1.44 19.44 -15.07
N LEU A 319 2.41 20.05 -15.72
CA LEU A 319 3.41 20.93 -15.12
C LEU A 319 2.88 22.36 -14.99
N SER A 320 3.54 23.17 -14.13
CA SER A 320 3.15 24.58 -13.89
C SER A 320 3.22 25.49 -15.12
N ASP A 321 3.94 25.09 -16.16
CA ASP A 321 3.97 25.78 -17.46
C ASP A 321 2.90 25.32 -18.46
N GLY A 322 2.01 24.39 -18.02
CA GLY A 322 0.90 23.85 -18.81
C GLY A 322 1.28 22.65 -19.68
N ARG A 323 2.53 22.22 -19.72
CA ARG A 323 2.92 21.00 -20.46
C ARG A 323 2.41 19.76 -19.77
N ARG A 324 1.89 18.82 -20.55
CA ARG A 324 1.53 17.48 -20.08
C ARG A 324 2.74 16.57 -20.14
N ALA A 325 2.89 15.72 -19.16
CA ALA A 325 4.01 14.81 -19.04
C ALA A 325 3.60 13.48 -18.42
N VAL A 326 4.44 12.47 -18.58
CA VAL A 326 4.33 11.19 -17.88
C VAL A 326 5.53 11.01 -16.95
N VAL A 327 5.28 10.56 -15.73
CA VAL A 327 6.34 10.25 -14.76
C VAL A 327 7.09 9.01 -15.23
N VAL A 328 8.42 9.09 -15.34
CA VAL A 328 9.26 7.97 -15.80
C VAL A 328 10.28 7.52 -14.75
N ASP A 329 10.51 8.33 -13.73
CA ASP A 329 11.39 7.99 -12.60
C ASP A 329 11.09 8.87 -11.39
N TRP A 330 11.55 8.48 -10.21
CA TRP A 330 11.39 9.23 -8.98
C TRP A 330 12.54 8.96 -8.01
N THR A 331 12.67 9.83 -6.99
CA THR A 331 13.63 9.67 -5.91
C THR A 331 12.97 9.94 -4.55
N PRO A 332 13.24 9.12 -3.52
CA PRO A 332 12.76 9.42 -2.16
C PRO A 332 13.36 10.68 -1.54
N LEU A 333 14.45 11.21 -2.11
CA LEU A 333 15.14 12.40 -1.59
C LEU A 333 14.33 13.68 -1.83
N ASP A 334 13.65 13.77 -2.99
CA ASP A 334 12.73 14.84 -3.32
C ASP A 334 11.51 14.24 -4.03
N PRO A 335 10.62 13.61 -3.26
CA PRO A 335 9.61 12.71 -3.82
C PRO A 335 8.56 13.42 -4.68
N CYS A 336 8.32 14.73 -4.47
CA CYS A 336 7.38 15.51 -5.27
C CYS A 336 8.01 16.10 -6.56
N ARG A 337 9.28 15.78 -6.84
CA ARG A 337 9.99 16.23 -8.04
C ARG A 337 10.48 15.04 -8.88
N PRO A 338 9.55 14.32 -9.53
CA PRO A 338 9.91 13.16 -10.33
C PRO A 338 10.70 13.57 -11.60
N THR A 339 11.28 12.57 -12.26
CA THR A 339 11.72 12.71 -13.64
C THR A 339 10.55 12.39 -14.57
N VAL A 340 10.34 13.23 -15.56
CA VAL A 340 9.18 13.15 -16.46
C VAL A 340 9.60 13.16 -17.90
N LYS A 341 8.77 12.61 -18.77
CA LYS A 341 8.82 12.81 -20.25
C LYS A 341 7.64 13.66 -20.70
N ILE A 342 7.92 14.65 -21.52
CA ILE A 342 6.88 15.52 -22.08
C ILE A 342 6.04 14.72 -23.07
N LEU A 343 4.73 14.92 -23.02
CA LEU A 343 3.78 14.28 -23.93
C LEU A 343 3.58 15.13 -25.17
N GLU A 344 3.72 14.51 -26.33
CA GLU A 344 3.46 15.05 -27.65
C GLU A 344 2.16 14.47 -28.23
N ALA A 345 1.75 14.97 -29.40
CA ALA A 345 0.50 14.54 -30.03
C ALA A 345 0.40 13.03 -30.29
N HIS A 346 1.52 12.32 -30.42
CA HIS A 346 1.56 10.90 -30.77
C HIS A 346 2.22 9.99 -29.72
N GLY A 347 2.44 10.50 -28.50
CA GLY A 347 3.04 9.74 -27.42
C GLY A 347 3.93 10.58 -26.52
N ALA A 348 4.77 9.92 -25.69
CA ALA A 348 5.80 10.63 -24.97
C ALA A 348 6.94 10.98 -25.92
N GLY A 349 7.35 12.25 -25.88
CA GLY A 349 8.48 12.75 -26.66
C GLY A 349 9.82 12.28 -26.09
N GLU A 350 10.90 12.71 -26.75
CA GLU A 350 12.27 12.43 -26.28
C GLU A 350 12.70 13.36 -25.13
N GLU A 351 12.02 14.51 -24.96
CA GLU A 351 12.34 15.48 -23.92
C GLU A 351 12.09 14.91 -22.54
N ARG A 352 13.19 14.69 -21.80
CA ARG A 352 13.18 14.20 -20.41
C ARG A 352 13.63 15.30 -19.48
N ILE A 353 12.84 15.58 -18.46
CA ILE A 353 13.10 16.62 -17.47
C ILE A 353 13.19 16.01 -16.10
N ASN A 354 14.28 16.25 -15.39
CA ASN A 354 14.41 15.97 -13.97
C ASN A 354 13.93 17.20 -13.19
N LEU A 355 12.77 17.14 -12.55
CA LEU A 355 12.21 18.29 -11.84
C LEU A 355 13.04 18.73 -10.62
N VAL A 356 13.93 17.87 -10.12
CA VAL A 356 14.90 18.29 -9.08
C VAL A 356 15.89 19.32 -9.63
N GLU A 357 16.28 19.21 -10.89
CA GLU A 357 17.23 20.13 -11.55
C GLU A 357 16.53 21.36 -12.13
N GLU A 358 15.18 21.33 -12.23
CA GLU A 358 14.35 22.42 -12.77
C GLU A 358 13.38 22.95 -11.70
N PRO A 359 13.87 23.68 -10.67
CA PRO A 359 13.06 24.10 -9.52
C PRO A 359 11.92 25.06 -9.87
N SER A 360 11.96 25.69 -11.05
CA SER A 360 10.88 26.56 -11.57
C SER A 360 9.63 25.77 -12.01
N LEU A 361 9.76 24.48 -12.30
CA LEU A 361 8.67 23.60 -12.70
C LEU A 361 8.16 22.82 -11.51
N THR A 362 6.82 22.73 -11.40
CA THR A 362 6.15 21.93 -10.36
C THR A 362 5.00 21.14 -10.98
N VAL A 363 4.58 20.07 -10.35
CA VAL A 363 3.39 19.32 -10.75
C VAL A 363 2.17 20.05 -10.21
N VAL A 364 1.20 20.38 -11.09
CA VAL A 364 -0.05 21.07 -10.72
C VAL A 364 -1.28 20.18 -10.86
N GLU A 365 -1.23 19.16 -11.73
CA GLU A 365 -2.30 18.18 -11.87
C GLU A 365 -1.73 16.75 -11.93
N CYS A 366 -2.48 15.80 -11.42
CA CYS A 366 -2.19 14.36 -11.43
C CYS A 366 -3.49 13.63 -11.77
N ASP A 367 -3.49 12.87 -12.86
CA ASP A 367 -4.66 12.13 -13.37
C ASP A 367 -5.94 13.00 -13.45
N GLY A 368 -5.80 14.24 -13.90
CA GLY A 368 -6.90 15.20 -14.04
C GLY A 368 -7.36 15.88 -12.76
N GLN A 369 -6.70 15.62 -11.63
CA GLN A 369 -6.98 16.28 -10.35
C GLN A 369 -5.91 17.33 -10.03
N TYR A 370 -6.33 18.53 -9.57
CA TYR A 370 -5.41 19.56 -9.11
C TYR A 370 -4.69 19.12 -7.84
N VAL A 371 -3.36 19.19 -7.84
CA VAL A 371 -2.48 18.78 -6.72
C VAL A 371 -1.40 19.81 -6.37
N GLY A 372 -1.48 21.02 -6.94
CA GLY A 372 -0.47 22.05 -6.73
C GLY A 372 -0.19 22.35 -5.25
N ASP A 373 -1.23 22.36 -4.41
CA ASP A 373 -1.12 22.61 -2.97
C ASP A 373 -0.76 21.35 -2.14
N ASP A 374 -0.75 20.19 -2.76
CA ASP A 374 -0.46 18.92 -2.11
C ASP A 374 1.04 18.57 -2.19
N ASN A 375 1.81 19.25 -3.04
CA ASN A 375 3.25 19.08 -3.09
C ASN A 375 3.86 19.41 -1.71
N PHE A 376 4.70 18.53 -1.24
CA PHE A 376 5.42 18.71 0.01
C PHE A 376 6.92 18.53 -0.21
N TYR A 377 7.68 19.26 0.56
CA TYR A 377 9.10 19.03 0.71
C TYR A 377 9.28 18.21 2.00
N PRO A 378 10.10 17.17 2.00
CA PRO A 378 10.49 16.55 3.26
C PRO A 378 11.06 17.68 4.13
N SER A 379 10.45 17.96 5.29
CA SER A 379 10.77 19.12 6.16
C SER A 379 12.16 19.04 6.80
N PHE A 380 13.07 18.33 6.18
CA PHE A 380 14.44 18.20 6.57
C PHE A 380 15.29 18.98 5.56
N GLU A 381 15.77 20.14 5.98
CA GLU A 381 16.97 20.74 5.39
C GLU A 381 18.12 19.73 5.52
N GLY A 382 18.34 18.96 4.49
CA GLY A 382 19.34 17.90 4.44
C GLY A 382 18.71 16.55 4.12
N GLN A 383 19.23 15.95 3.12
CA GLN A 383 18.94 14.65 2.53
C GLN A 383 18.24 13.70 3.49
N PHE A 384 17.00 13.34 3.15
CA PHE A 384 16.28 12.26 3.80
C PHE A 384 17.04 10.94 3.56
N ASP A 385 17.92 10.62 4.50
CA ASP A 385 18.74 9.43 4.45
C ASP A 385 18.26 8.45 5.53
N LEU A 386 17.53 7.41 5.12
CA LEU A 386 17.14 6.30 6.00
C LEU A 386 18.36 5.69 6.70
N ALA A 387 19.54 5.71 6.08
CA ALA A 387 20.78 5.29 6.71
C ALA A 387 21.22 6.27 7.82
N ARG A 388 20.92 7.56 7.71
CA ARG A 388 21.13 8.54 8.80
C ARG A 388 20.13 8.36 9.93
N VAL A 389 18.86 8.12 9.61
CA VAL A 389 17.85 7.74 10.61
C VAL A 389 18.27 6.44 11.28
N GLY A 390 18.69 5.42 10.52
CA GLY A 390 19.24 4.18 11.04
C GLY A 390 20.45 4.39 11.95
N LYS A 391 21.41 5.25 11.57
CA LYS A 391 22.58 5.61 12.40
C LYS A 391 22.19 6.40 13.65
N ALA A 392 21.25 7.33 13.56
CA ALA A 392 20.75 8.08 14.72
C ALA A 392 20.02 7.14 15.71
N LEU A 393 19.30 6.14 15.17
CA LEU A 393 18.62 5.12 15.95
C LEU A 393 19.61 4.15 16.61
N THR A 394 20.68 3.73 15.93
CA THR A 394 21.72 2.84 16.49
C THR A 394 22.58 3.53 17.54
N ASN A 395 22.78 4.84 17.46
CA ASN A 395 23.60 5.61 18.39
C ASN A 395 22.81 6.16 19.60
N GLY A 396 21.55 5.79 19.79
CA GLY A 396 20.72 6.24 20.91
C GLY A 396 20.40 7.75 20.91
N ALA A 397 20.74 8.47 19.83
CA ALA A 397 20.58 9.91 19.72
C ALA A 397 19.16 10.35 19.29
N TYR A 398 18.31 9.40 18.90
CA TYR A 398 16.94 9.69 18.48
C TYR A 398 15.98 9.58 19.68
N ASN A 399 15.38 10.73 20.04
CA ASN A 399 14.27 10.77 20.98
C ASN A 399 12.99 11.12 20.21
N PRO A 400 12.00 10.22 20.09
CA PRO A 400 10.78 10.47 19.32
C PRO A 400 9.92 11.63 19.87
N ALA A 401 10.18 12.10 21.09
CA ALA A 401 9.51 13.25 21.70
C ALA A 401 10.19 14.59 21.39
N LYS A 402 11.31 14.60 20.67
CA LYS A 402 12.02 15.84 20.27
C LYS A 402 12.19 15.84 18.75
N PRO A 403 11.89 16.97 18.08
CA PRO A 403 12.25 17.13 16.67
C PRO A 403 13.75 16.93 16.50
N VAL A 404 14.16 16.26 15.43
CA VAL A 404 15.58 16.10 15.07
C VAL A 404 16.14 17.53 14.88
N PRO A 405 17.18 17.95 15.61
CA PRO A 405 17.74 19.28 15.45
C PRO A 405 18.24 19.47 14.03
N ALA A 406 17.79 20.53 13.38
CA ALA A 406 18.36 21.03 12.14
C ALA A 406 19.83 21.35 12.37
N ARG A 407 20.71 20.88 11.50
CA ARG A 407 22.06 21.38 11.33
C ARG A 407 22.21 21.98 9.97
#